data_3753f2ccd67d52795835b2ad2e507393
#
_entry.id   3753f2ccd67d52795835b2ad2e507393
#
_cell.length_a   1.000
_cell.length_b   1.000
_cell.length_c   1.000
_cell.angle_alpha   90.00
_cell.angle_beta   90.00
_cell.angle_gamma   90.00
#
_symmetry.space_group_name_H-M   'P 1'
#
loop_
_entity.id
_entity.type
_entity.pdbx_description
1 polymer ?
#
loop_
_entity_poly.entity_id
_entity_poly.type
_entity_poly.pdbx_seq_one_letter_code
_entity_poly.pdbx_strand_id
1 'polypeptide(L)'
;MRKNVESLAESIMKRVSRMPADACFSRSDFASLGTRLAVSQALSRLGRAGILSSPVRGYYYRRRMSKLLGVEMPPDFAALAAAIARNSGWTIIPCGDIAANDLGLSTQVPAVWSYVSTGPYRTYTIGKMRLEFKHTANRELFNMSKMSALCVQAIKAFGKDGVTPEMIKRLELVLSSRDKDALTKETSHVTSWIYDVIKRVGKEKDHA
;
A
#
# COMPACT_ATOMS: atom_id res chain seq x y z
N MET A 1 -13.23 29.81 -35.93
CA MET A 1 -12.29 28.89 -35.22
C MET A 1 -13.05 28.16 -34.13
N ARG A 2 -13.38 26.85 -34.30
CA ARG A 2 -13.94 26.02 -33.23
C ARG A 2 -12.82 25.80 -32.23
N LYS A 3 -12.92 26.33 -31.01
CA LYS A 3 -12.06 25.93 -29.89
C LYS A 3 -12.20 24.41 -29.76
N ASN A 4 -11.10 23.67 -29.95
CA ASN A 4 -11.05 22.25 -29.76
C ASN A 4 -11.28 22.02 -28.24
N VAL A 5 -12.51 21.71 -27.87
CA VAL A 5 -12.86 21.39 -26.47
C VAL A 5 -12.26 20.05 -26.20
N GLU A 6 -11.21 20.04 -25.37
CA GLU A 6 -10.52 18.81 -24.93
C GLU A 6 -11.58 17.84 -24.39
N SER A 7 -11.59 16.63 -24.93
CA SER A 7 -12.55 15.62 -24.47
C SER A 7 -12.27 15.20 -23.03
N LEU A 8 -13.29 14.75 -22.31
CA LEU A 8 -13.11 14.27 -20.94
C LEU A 8 -12.08 13.11 -20.88
N ALA A 9 -12.04 12.26 -21.90
CA ALA A 9 -11.06 11.17 -21.97
C ALA A 9 -9.63 11.71 -22.13
N GLU A 10 -9.42 12.73 -22.95
CA GLU A 10 -8.11 13.39 -23.11
C GLU A 10 -7.68 14.07 -21.79
N SER A 11 -8.58 14.78 -21.12
CA SER A 11 -8.32 15.40 -19.82
C SER A 11 -7.94 14.37 -18.75
N ILE A 12 -8.63 13.21 -18.73
CA ILE A 12 -8.29 12.09 -17.86
C ILE A 12 -6.89 11.57 -18.20
N MET A 13 -6.59 11.30 -19.46
CA MET A 13 -5.29 10.77 -19.87
C MET A 13 -4.15 11.75 -19.60
N LYS A 14 -4.37 13.04 -19.78
CA LYS A 14 -3.42 14.09 -19.43
C LYS A 14 -3.11 14.09 -17.92
N ARG A 15 -4.13 13.86 -17.07
CA ARG A 15 -3.92 13.72 -15.63
C ARG A 15 -3.20 12.42 -15.29
N VAL A 16 -3.58 11.31 -15.91
CA VAL A 16 -2.92 10.00 -15.74
C VAL A 16 -1.45 10.05 -16.16
N SER A 17 -1.09 10.79 -17.21
CA SER A 17 0.32 10.91 -17.65
C SER A 17 1.23 11.60 -16.62
N ARG A 18 0.65 12.40 -15.71
CA ARG A 18 1.37 13.10 -14.62
C ARG A 18 1.43 12.28 -13.33
N MET A 19 0.69 11.17 -13.24
CA MET A 19 0.77 10.26 -12.11
C MET A 19 2.00 9.36 -12.24
N PRO A 20 2.50 8.78 -11.12
CA PRO A 20 3.53 7.74 -11.16
C PRO A 20 3.17 6.64 -12.16
N ALA A 21 4.18 5.99 -12.74
CA ALA A 21 3.98 4.99 -13.79
C ALA A 21 3.17 3.77 -13.33
N ASP A 22 3.27 3.46 -12.05
CA ASP A 22 2.62 2.35 -11.33
C ASP A 22 1.32 2.75 -10.64
N ALA A 23 0.90 4.04 -10.73
CA ALA A 23 -0.30 4.53 -10.06
C ALA A 23 -1.54 3.75 -10.45
N CYS A 24 -2.32 3.38 -9.41
CA CYS A 24 -3.69 2.91 -9.53
C CYS A 24 -4.66 4.02 -9.11
N PHE A 25 -5.78 4.10 -9.79
CA PHE A 25 -6.75 5.17 -9.62
C PHE A 25 -8.18 4.68 -9.85
N SER A 26 -9.14 5.46 -9.37
CA SER A 26 -10.57 5.24 -9.53
C SER A 26 -11.24 6.52 -10.05
N ARG A 27 -12.55 6.48 -10.25
CA ARG A 27 -13.31 7.68 -10.65
C ARG A 27 -13.17 8.86 -9.69
N SER A 28 -12.99 8.62 -8.38
CA SER A 28 -12.88 9.68 -7.38
C SER A 28 -11.65 10.57 -7.60
N ASP A 29 -10.59 10.02 -8.20
CA ASP A 29 -9.37 10.76 -8.50
C ASP A 29 -9.57 11.81 -9.63
N PHE A 30 -10.69 11.73 -10.36
CA PHE A 30 -11.05 12.60 -11.47
C PHE A 30 -12.35 13.38 -11.23
N ALA A 31 -12.82 13.47 -9.98
CA ALA A 31 -14.09 14.12 -9.63
C ALA A 31 -14.15 15.60 -10.08
N SER A 32 -13.01 16.29 -10.18
CA SER A 32 -12.91 17.68 -10.65
C SER A 32 -13.04 17.84 -12.17
N LEU A 33 -13.01 16.76 -12.96
CA LEU A 33 -13.02 16.81 -14.42
C LEU A 33 -14.44 16.68 -15.01
N GLY A 34 -15.40 16.21 -14.23
CA GLY A 34 -16.77 16.03 -14.71
C GLY A 34 -17.67 15.30 -13.72
N THR A 35 -18.90 15.05 -14.13
CA THR A 35 -19.87 14.31 -13.30
C THR A 35 -19.40 12.88 -13.06
N ARG A 36 -19.83 12.29 -11.93
CA ARG A 36 -19.53 10.90 -11.56
C ARG A 36 -19.84 9.90 -12.68
N LEU A 37 -20.95 10.10 -13.38
CA LEU A 37 -21.36 9.24 -14.48
C LEU A 37 -20.44 9.40 -15.70
N ALA A 38 -20.18 10.64 -16.11
CA ALA A 38 -19.33 10.92 -17.26
C ALA A 38 -17.91 10.39 -17.06
N VAL A 39 -17.30 10.62 -15.89
CA VAL A 39 -15.97 10.08 -15.55
C VAL A 39 -15.97 8.55 -15.57
N SER A 40 -16.99 7.90 -14.97
CA SER A 40 -17.09 6.45 -14.98
C SER A 40 -17.20 5.88 -16.39
N GLN A 41 -17.98 6.51 -17.26
CA GLN A 41 -18.12 6.11 -18.67
C GLN A 41 -16.82 6.32 -19.46
N ALA A 42 -16.13 7.44 -19.25
CA ALA A 42 -14.85 7.71 -19.91
C ALA A 42 -13.78 6.68 -19.51
N LEU A 43 -13.61 6.40 -18.22
CA LEU A 43 -12.69 5.37 -17.72
C LEU A 43 -13.03 3.97 -18.29
N SER A 44 -14.31 3.62 -18.33
CA SER A 44 -14.75 2.35 -18.91
C SER A 44 -14.45 2.23 -20.39
N ARG A 45 -14.61 3.33 -21.18
CA ARG A 45 -14.25 3.37 -22.60
C ARG A 45 -12.74 3.22 -22.79
N LEU A 46 -11.93 3.94 -22.01
CA LEU A 46 -10.47 3.82 -22.04
C LEU A 46 -10.00 2.40 -21.69
N GLY A 47 -10.67 1.74 -20.73
CA GLY A 47 -10.42 0.34 -20.41
C GLY A 47 -10.77 -0.60 -21.57
N ARG A 48 -11.96 -0.45 -22.19
CA ARG A 48 -12.36 -1.26 -23.34
C ARG A 48 -11.48 -1.03 -24.58
N ALA A 49 -10.95 0.17 -24.73
CA ALA A 49 -9.99 0.48 -25.79
C ALA A 49 -8.57 -0.06 -25.52
N GLY A 50 -8.33 -0.72 -24.38
CA GLY A 50 -7.03 -1.27 -24.02
C GLY A 50 -5.97 -0.22 -23.65
N ILE A 51 -6.37 1.05 -23.46
CA ILE A 51 -5.47 2.13 -23.05
C ILE A 51 -5.18 2.05 -21.54
N LEU A 52 -6.20 1.69 -20.76
CA LEU A 52 -6.11 1.40 -19.33
C LEU A 52 -6.42 -0.07 -19.10
N SER A 53 -5.85 -0.63 -18.04
CA SER A 53 -6.21 -1.95 -17.52
C SER A 53 -7.00 -1.82 -16.23
N SER A 54 -7.93 -2.75 -16.00
CA SER A 54 -8.81 -2.76 -14.82
C SER A 54 -8.68 -4.09 -14.07
N PRO A 55 -7.81 -4.17 -13.04
CA PRO A 55 -7.58 -5.40 -12.28
C PRO A 55 -8.76 -5.73 -11.36
N VAL A 56 -9.46 -4.70 -10.91
CA VAL A 56 -10.65 -4.78 -10.05
C VAL A 56 -11.67 -3.78 -10.58
N ARG A 57 -12.95 -4.15 -10.56
CA ARG A 57 -14.03 -3.31 -11.05
C ARG A 57 -14.01 -1.90 -10.42
N GLY A 58 -13.89 -0.88 -11.26
CA GLY A 58 -13.87 0.53 -10.86
C GLY A 58 -12.49 1.07 -10.49
N TYR A 59 -11.45 0.24 -10.57
CA TYR A 59 -10.06 0.63 -10.38
C TYR A 59 -9.28 0.37 -11.66
N TYR A 60 -8.39 1.29 -12.00
CA TYR A 60 -7.65 1.29 -13.24
C TYR A 60 -6.18 1.61 -13.00
N TYR A 61 -5.33 1.17 -13.92
CA TYR A 61 -3.92 1.55 -13.98
C TYR A 61 -3.50 1.70 -15.45
N ARG A 62 -2.36 2.36 -15.67
CA ARG A 62 -1.81 2.50 -17.01
C ARG A 62 -1.28 1.16 -17.48
N ARG A 63 -1.81 0.69 -18.59
CA ARG A 63 -1.33 -0.56 -19.20
C ARG A 63 0.15 -0.47 -19.54
N ARG A 64 0.93 -1.44 -19.11
CA ARG A 64 2.36 -1.57 -19.39
C ARG A 64 2.65 -2.98 -19.88
N MET A 65 3.49 -3.08 -20.92
CA MET A 65 3.96 -4.36 -21.44
C MET A 65 5.40 -4.59 -20.98
N SER A 66 5.70 -5.78 -20.51
CA SER A 66 7.07 -6.20 -20.29
C SER A 66 7.77 -6.32 -21.63
N LYS A 67 8.83 -5.56 -21.86
CA LYS A 67 9.64 -5.66 -23.09
C LYS A 67 10.34 -7.02 -23.22
N LEU A 68 10.65 -7.67 -22.10
CA LEU A 68 11.35 -8.94 -22.06
C LEU A 68 10.39 -10.12 -22.31
N LEU A 69 9.20 -10.08 -21.71
CA LEU A 69 8.28 -11.22 -21.70
C LEU A 69 7.12 -11.07 -22.69
N GLY A 70 6.93 -9.89 -23.30
CA GLY A 70 5.82 -9.62 -24.21
C GLY A 70 4.43 -9.69 -23.56
N VAL A 71 4.35 -9.75 -22.22
CA VAL A 71 3.08 -9.86 -21.48
C VAL A 71 2.75 -8.54 -20.76
N GLU A 72 1.47 -8.35 -20.49
CA GLU A 72 1.03 -7.22 -19.69
C GLU A 72 1.53 -7.36 -18.25
N MET A 73 2.14 -6.30 -17.74
CA MET A 73 2.58 -6.24 -16.35
C MET A 73 1.36 -6.08 -15.42
N PRO A 74 1.31 -6.83 -14.32
CA PRO A 74 0.26 -6.67 -13.32
C PRO A 74 0.29 -5.25 -12.72
N PRO A 75 -0.80 -4.82 -12.06
CA PRO A 75 -0.78 -3.57 -11.31
C PRO A 75 0.24 -3.65 -10.17
N ASP A 76 0.73 -2.50 -9.73
CA ASP A 76 1.39 -2.42 -8.43
C ASP A 76 0.32 -2.64 -7.33
N PHE A 77 0.52 -3.67 -6.51
CA PHE A 77 -0.48 -4.07 -5.50
C PHE A 77 -0.56 -3.08 -4.35
N ALA A 78 0.55 -2.41 -3.98
CA ALA A 78 0.53 -1.37 -2.96
C ALA A 78 -0.22 -0.13 -3.47
N ALA A 79 0.01 0.28 -4.72
CA ALA A 79 -0.73 1.37 -5.35
C ALA A 79 -2.23 1.04 -5.50
N LEU A 80 -2.57 -0.22 -5.82
CA LEU A 80 -3.97 -0.66 -5.90
C LEU A 80 -4.64 -0.65 -4.51
N ALA A 81 -3.96 -1.15 -3.48
CA ALA A 81 -4.46 -1.10 -2.10
C ALA A 81 -4.70 0.34 -1.65
N ALA A 82 -3.75 1.24 -1.92
CA ALA A 82 -3.87 2.66 -1.62
C ALA A 82 -5.03 3.32 -2.39
N ALA A 83 -5.26 2.97 -3.66
CA ALA A 83 -6.38 3.49 -4.44
C ALA A 83 -7.73 3.01 -3.90
N ILE A 84 -7.83 1.74 -3.47
CA ILE A 84 -9.04 1.18 -2.87
C ILE A 84 -9.32 1.87 -1.52
N ALA A 85 -8.31 2.00 -0.67
CA ALA A 85 -8.41 2.65 0.62
C ALA A 85 -8.85 4.11 0.47
N ARG A 86 -8.19 4.87 -0.40
CA ARG A 86 -8.50 6.28 -0.68
C ARG A 86 -9.94 6.46 -1.16
N ASN A 87 -10.39 5.64 -2.11
CA ASN A 87 -11.76 5.72 -2.65
C ASN A 87 -12.83 5.33 -1.60
N SER A 88 -12.46 4.51 -0.60
CA SER A 88 -13.35 4.02 0.44
C SER A 88 -13.27 4.82 1.75
N GLY A 89 -12.34 5.76 1.86
CA GLY A 89 -12.07 6.52 3.08
C GLY A 89 -11.46 5.67 4.20
N TRP A 90 -10.71 4.60 3.84
CA TRP A 90 -10.05 3.73 4.80
C TRP A 90 -8.60 4.15 5.05
N THR A 91 -8.16 3.99 6.28
CA THR A 91 -6.74 3.96 6.61
C THR A 91 -6.27 2.51 6.57
N ILE A 92 -5.13 2.27 5.94
CA ILE A 92 -4.53 0.94 5.80
C ILE A 92 -3.07 0.95 6.21
N ILE A 93 -2.60 -0.18 6.74
CA ILE A 93 -1.20 -0.41 7.11
C ILE A 93 -0.81 -1.78 6.59
N PRO A 94 0.33 -1.93 5.87
CA PRO A 94 0.84 -3.23 5.47
C PRO A 94 0.98 -4.17 6.66
N CYS A 95 0.67 -5.46 6.49
CA CYS A 95 0.83 -6.46 7.53
C CYS A 95 1.28 -7.80 6.93
N GLY A 96 1.68 -8.73 7.79
CA GLY A 96 2.21 -10.02 7.34
C GLY A 96 3.51 -9.84 6.54
N ASP A 97 3.68 -10.64 5.50
CA ASP A 97 4.89 -10.67 4.67
C ASP A 97 5.19 -9.33 4.00
N ILE A 98 4.16 -8.54 3.68
CA ILE A 98 4.34 -7.21 3.09
C ILE A 98 5.07 -6.28 4.07
N ALA A 99 4.62 -6.24 5.32
CA ALA A 99 5.29 -5.41 6.33
C ALA A 99 6.74 -5.85 6.56
N ALA A 100 7.00 -7.16 6.56
CA ALA A 100 8.34 -7.71 6.66
C ALA A 100 9.23 -7.32 5.46
N ASN A 101 8.69 -7.39 4.25
CA ASN A 101 9.41 -7.03 3.03
C ASN A 101 9.71 -5.53 2.95
N ASP A 102 8.74 -4.68 3.32
CA ASP A 102 8.90 -3.22 3.30
C ASP A 102 10.04 -2.76 4.24
N LEU A 103 10.31 -3.53 5.31
CA LEU A 103 11.42 -3.28 6.24
C LEU A 103 12.70 -4.08 5.87
N GLY A 104 12.67 -4.84 4.76
CA GLY A 104 13.79 -5.67 4.33
C GLY A 104 14.11 -6.81 5.30
N LEU A 105 13.13 -7.28 6.07
CA LEU A 105 13.23 -8.43 6.98
C LEU A 105 12.95 -9.76 6.27
N SER A 106 12.37 -9.71 5.08
CA SER A 106 12.12 -10.85 4.21
C SER A 106 12.33 -10.45 2.76
N THR A 107 12.70 -11.39 1.90
CA THR A 107 12.81 -11.23 0.45
C THR A 107 11.81 -12.11 -0.31
N GLN A 108 10.94 -12.80 0.40
CA GLN A 108 9.93 -13.67 -0.20
C GLN A 108 8.88 -12.84 -0.94
N VAL A 109 8.54 -13.24 -2.16
CA VAL A 109 7.44 -12.63 -2.91
C VAL A 109 6.12 -13.14 -2.33
N PRO A 110 5.30 -12.30 -1.70
CA PRO A 110 4.07 -12.75 -1.07
C PRO A 110 3.01 -13.09 -2.12
N ALA A 111 2.35 -14.25 -1.95
CA ALA A 111 1.17 -14.60 -2.74
C ALA A 111 -0.08 -13.80 -2.31
N VAL A 112 -0.07 -13.27 -1.10
CA VAL A 112 -1.16 -12.49 -0.50
C VAL A 112 -0.64 -11.14 -0.02
N TRP A 113 -1.18 -10.09 -0.57
CA TRP A 113 -0.93 -8.72 -0.16
C TRP A 113 -1.92 -8.33 0.94
N SER A 114 -1.47 -8.34 2.19
CA SER A 114 -2.33 -8.13 3.35
C SER A 114 -2.15 -6.76 3.97
N TYR A 115 -3.27 -6.12 4.31
CA TYR A 115 -3.31 -4.83 5.00
C TYR A 115 -4.30 -4.89 6.16
N VAL A 116 -3.92 -4.40 7.34
CA VAL A 116 -4.90 -4.04 8.36
C VAL A 116 -5.60 -2.76 7.95
N SER A 117 -6.89 -2.65 8.24
CA SER A 117 -7.75 -1.59 7.69
C SER A 117 -8.80 -1.13 8.71
N THR A 118 -9.13 0.17 8.68
CA THR A 118 -10.33 0.70 9.36
C THR A 118 -11.63 0.28 8.67
N GLY A 119 -11.55 -0.16 7.41
CA GLY A 119 -12.68 -0.69 6.65
C GLY A 119 -13.01 -2.14 6.98
N PRO A 120 -14.08 -2.69 6.40
CA PRO A 120 -14.47 -4.08 6.60
C PRO A 120 -13.47 -5.06 5.98
N TYR A 121 -13.57 -6.34 6.36
CA TYR A 121 -12.85 -7.41 5.68
C TYR A 121 -13.20 -7.44 4.20
N ARG A 122 -12.17 -7.40 3.35
CA ARG A 122 -12.32 -7.49 1.89
C ARG A 122 -11.17 -8.24 1.28
N THR A 123 -11.48 -9.06 0.28
CA THR A 123 -10.49 -9.78 -0.52
C THR A 123 -10.76 -9.52 -2.01
N TYR A 124 -9.71 -9.27 -2.75
CA TYR A 124 -9.71 -9.16 -4.20
C TYR A 124 -8.72 -10.16 -4.78
N THR A 125 -9.15 -10.93 -5.78
CA THR A 125 -8.29 -11.86 -6.51
C THR A 125 -7.92 -11.24 -7.86
N ILE A 126 -6.63 -11.13 -8.12
CA ILE A 126 -6.08 -10.57 -9.35
C ILE A 126 -5.09 -11.59 -9.93
N GLY A 127 -5.53 -12.35 -10.94
CA GLY A 127 -4.77 -13.49 -11.43
C GLY A 127 -4.55 -14.53 -10.34
N LYS A 128 -3.30 -14.86 -10.05
CA LYS A 128 -2.90 -15.80 -8.98
C LYS A 128 -2.67 -15.12 -7.61
N MET A 129 -2.71 -13.81 -7.57
CA MET A 129 -2.42 -13.01 -6.37
C MET A 129 -3.70 -12.61 -5.65
N ARG A 130 -3.62 -12.41 -4.35
CA ARG A 130 -4.72 -11.90 -3.53
C ARG A 130 -4.33 -10.61 -2.82
N LEU A 131 -5.27 -9.67 -2.77
CA LEU A 131 -5.17 -8.44 -1.99
C LEU A 131 -6.23 -8.50 -0.90
N GLU A 132 -5.80 -8.46 0.37
CA GLU A 132 -6.66 -8.63 1.53
C GLU A 132 -6.62 -7.39 2.44
N PHE A 133 -7.80 -6.93 2.83
CA PHE A 133 -8.00 -5.92 3.86
C PHE A 133 -8.59 -6.61 5.08
N LYS A 134 -7.87 -6.57 6.20
CA LYS A 134 -8.26 -7.18 7.47
C LYS A 134 -8.76 -6.10 8.40
N HIS A 135 -10.03 -6.14 8.74
CA HIS A 135 -10.58 -5.17 9.69
C HIS A 135 -9.88 -5.25 11.04
N THR A 136 -9.57 -4.10 11.62
CA THR A 136 -9.11 -4.01 12.99
C THR A 136 -9.83 -2.90 13.74
N ALA A 137 -10.29 -3.21 14.93
CA ALA A 137 -10.88 -2.24 15.87
C ALA A 137 -9.79 -1.49 16.66
N ASN A 138 -8.52 -1.91 16.57
CA ASN A 138 -7.43 -1.25 17.28
C ASN A 138 -7.13 0.11 16.67
N ARG A 139 -7.77 1.15 17.19
CA ARG A 139 -7.57 2.54 16.75
C ARG A 139 -6.18 3.08 17.06
N GLU A 140 -5.54 2.58 18.10
CA GLU A 140 -4.20 3.01 18.51
C GLU A 140 -3.17 2.75 17.41
N LEU A 141 -3.35 1.65 16.66
CA LEU A 141 -2.49 1.33 15.52
C LEU A 141 -2.49 2.44 14.45
N PHE A 142 -3.61 3.12 14.26
CA PHE A 142 -3.75 4.20 13.28
C PHE A 142 -3.37 5.58 13.83
N ASN A 143 -3.12 5.69 15.12
CA ASN A 143 -2.62 6.91 15.77
C ASN A 143 -1.08 6.95 15.82
N MET A 144 -0.42 5.83 15.53
CA MET A 144 1.03 5.76 15.40
C MET A 144 1.51 6.39 14.10
N SER A 145 2.77 6.77 14.05
CA SER A 145 3.45 7.07 12.79
C SER A 145 3.39 5.84 11.86
N LYS A 146 3.44 6.08 10.54
CA LYS A 146 3.40 4.99 9.56
C LYS A 146 4.52 3.97 9.79
N MET A 147 5.71 4.46 10.15
CA MET A 147 6.88 3.62 10.40
C MET A 147 6.69 2.77 11.66
N SER A 148 6.21 3.36 12.75
CA SER A 148 5.92 2.63 14.01
C SER A 148 4.85 1.54 13.78
N ALA A 149 3.77 1.88 13.11
CA ALA A 149 2.73 0.91 12.79
C ALA A 149 3.23 -0.22 11.88
N LEU A 150 4.07 0.09 10.89
CA LEU A 150 4.71 -0.90 10.01
C LEU A 150 5.61 -1.84 10.80
N CYS A 151 6.45 -1.32 11.70
CA CYS A 151 7.32 -2.12 12.56
C CYS A 151 6.52 -3.07 13.46
N VAL A 152 5.45 -2.58 14.10
CA VAL A 152 4.56 -3.40 14.93
C VAL A 152 3.96 -4.55 14.11
N GLN A 153 3.49 -4.27 12.87
CA GLN A 153 2.90 -5.29 12.01
C GLN A 153 3.93 -6.30 11.50
N ALA A 154 5.15 -5.86 11.18
CA ALA A 154 6.23 -6.75 10.78
C ALA A 154 6.68 -7.67 11.91
N ILE A 155 6.91 -7.13 13.12
CA ILE A 155 7.25 -7.93 14.30
C ILE A 155 6.15 -8.95 14.59
N LYS A 156 4.88 -8.52 14.53
CA LYS A 156 3.71 -9.39 14.74
C LYS A 156 3.64 -10.53 13.72
N ALA A 157 4.07 -10.31 12.47
CA ALA A 157 4.05 -11.32 11.42
C ALA A 157 4.96 -12.52 11.72
N PHE A 158 6.12 -12.27 12.34
CA PHE A 158 7.05 -13.33 12.73
C PHE A 158 6.63 -14.09 14.00
N GLY A 159 5.74 -13.50 14.80
CA GLY A 159 5.39 -14.06 16.10
C GLY A 159 6.52 -13.93 17.13
N LYS A 160 6.21 -14.26 18.40
CA LYS A 160 7.15 -14.08 19.52
C LYS A 160 8.46 -14.88 19.33
N ASP A 161 8.35 -16.11 18.86
CA ASP A 161 9.48 -17.04 18.74
C ASP A 161 10.19 -16.94 17.39
N GLY A 162 9.62 -16.20 16.44
CA GLY A 162 10.18 -16.01 15.09
C GLY A 162 11.08 -14.79 14.94
N VAL A 163 11.17 -13.93 15.96
CA VAL A 163 12.04 -12.73 15.90
C VAL A 163 13.48 -13.10 16.23
N THR A 164 14.37 -12.96 15.26
CA THR A 164 15.79 -13.26 15.40
C THR A 164 16.65 -12.04 15.73
N PRO A 165 17.88 -12.21 16.27
CA PRO A 165 18.82 -11.10 16.47
C PRO A 165 19.15 -10.36 15.17
N GLU A 166 19.23 -11.05 14.03
CA GLU A 166 19.51 -10.47 12.72
C GLU A 166 18.39 -9.52 12.29
N MET A 167 17.12 -9.87 12.56
CA MET A 167 15.98 -8.99 12.29
C MET A 167 16.04 -7.71 13.13
N ILE A 168 16.41 -7.83 14.40
CA ILE A 168 16.59 -6.64 15.27
C ILE A 168 17.69 -5.75 14.71
N LYS A 169 18.85 -6.32 14.39
CA LYS A 169 19.96 -5.60 13.78
C LYS A 169 19.54 -4.93 12.45
N ARG A 170 18.72 -5.60 11.65
CA ARG A 170 18.19 -5.03 10.40
C ARG A 170 17.29 -3.84 10.67
N LEU A 171 16.37 -3.91 11.64
CA LEU A 171 15.54 -2.80 12.06
C LEU A 171 16.39 -1.62 12.58
N GLU A 172 17.42 -1.89 13.38
CA GLU A 172 18.37 -0.86 13.84
C GLU A 172 19.03 -0.11 12.69
N LEU A 173 19.35 -0.80 11.59
CA LEU A 173 19.98 -0.20 10.41
C LEU A 173 19.01 0.57 9.52
N VAL A 174 17.77 0.11 9.40
CA VAL A 174 16.76 0.71 8.50
C VAL A 174 16.10 1.93 9.13
N LEU A 175 15.93 1.93 10.45
CA LEU A 175 15.25 3.00 11.17
C LEU A 175 16.22 4.15 11.48
N SER A 176 15.79 5.38 11.17
CA SER A 176 16.49 6.58 11.63
C SER A 176 16.36 6.75 13.14
N SER A 177 17.25 7.53 13.76
CA SER A 177 17.17 7.84 15.21
C SER A 177 15.79 8.40 15.57
N ARG A 178 15.23 9.26 14.74
CA ARG A 178 13.88 9.82 14.93
C ARG A 178 12.79 8.74 14.90
N ASP A 179 12.91 7.75 13.98
CA ASP A 179 11.93 6.66 13.90
C ASP A 179 12.04 5.73 15.11
N LYS A 180 13.24 5.47 15.63
CA LYS A 180 13.46 4.68 16.86
C LYS A 180 12.84 5.36 18.08
N ASP A 181 13.05 6.67 18.23
CA ASP A 181 12.45 7.45 19.30
C ASP A 181 10.91 7.44 19.23
N ALA A 182 10.37 7.68 18.04
CA ALA A 182 8.92 7.61 17.79
C ALA A 182 8.38 6.21 18.10
N LEU A 183 9.03 5.17 17.58
CA LEU A 183 8.65 3.78 17.77
C LEU A 183 8.56 3.42 19.26
N THR A 184 9.56 3.79 20.06
CA THR A 184 9.56 3.52 21.50
C THR A 184 8.44 4.25 22.25
N LYS A 185 8.20 5.53 21.90
CA LYS A 185 7.17 6.36 22.54
C LYS A 185 5.76 5.95 22.17
N GLU A 186 5.52 5.67 20.88
CA GLU A 186 4.20 5.42 20.33
C GLU A 186 3.69 4.01 20.61
N THR A 187 4.58 3.06 20.99
CA THR A 187 4.22 1.64 21.10
C THR A 187 4.18 1.10 22.53
N SER A 188 4.20 1.98 23.55
CA SER A 188 4.19 1.57 24.97
C SER A 188 2.96 0.74 25.37
N HIS A 189 1.88 0.81 24.60
CA HIS A 189 0.60 0.14 24.83
C HIS A 189 0.37 -1.11 23.96
N VAL A 190 1.32 -1.49 23.11
CA VAL A 190 1.21 -2.73 22.33
C VAL A 190 1.45 -3.97 23.21
N THR A 191 1.18 -5.16 22.68
CA THR A 191 1.42 -6.41 23.38
C THR A 191 2.86 -6.46 23.92
N SER A 192 3.02 -6.83 25.19
CA SER A 192 4.29 -6.74 25.95
C SER A 192 5.49 -7.32 25.22
N TRP A 193 5.38 -8.51 24.62
CA TRP A 193 6.48 -9.14 23.89
C TRP A 193 6.91 -8.33 22.64
N ILE A 194 5.98 -7.66 21.96
CA ILE A 194 6.30 -6.77 20.83
C ILE A 194 7.08 -5.55 21.35
N TYR A 195 6.61 -4.98 22.45
CA TYR A 195 7.30 -3.85 23.08
C TYR A 195 8.70 -4.20 23.56
N ASP A 196 8.90 -5.44 24.08
CA ASP A 196 10.23 -5.91 24.47
C ASP A 196 11.19 -6.03 23.27
N VAL A 197 10.69 -6.46 22.11
CA VAL A 197 11.46 -6.44 20.86
C VAL A 197 11.82 -4.99 20.47
N ILE A 198 10.84 -4.08 20.52
CA ILE A 198 11.04 -2.66 20.17
C ILE A 198 12.09 -2.01 21.08
N LYS A 199 12.05 -2.26 22.39
CA LYS A 199 13.08 -1.77 23.31
C LYS A 199 14.50 -2.23 22.95
N ARG A 200 14.63 -3.43 22.37
CA ARG A 200 15.93 -3.93 21.88
C ARG A 200 16.42 -3.18 20.65
N VAL A 201 15.51 -2.81 19.74
CA VAL A 201 15.81 -1.98 18.56
C VAL A 201 16.18 -0.56 18.93
N GLY A 202 15.56 0.00 20.00
CA GLY A 202 15.79 1.39 20.45
C GLY A 202 17.05 1.57 21.33
N LYS A 203 17.64 0.49 21.84
CA LYS A 203 18.88 0.60 22.61
C LYS A 203 20.04 0.87 21.65
N GLU A 204 20.49 2.12 21.57
CA GLU A 204 21.83 2.41 21.08
C GLU A 204 22.80 1.55 21.89
N LYS A 205 23.64 0.78 21.19
CA LYS A 205 24.80 0.23 21.85
C LYS A 205 25.68 1.41 22.23
N ASP A 206 25.73 1.75 23.52
CA ASP A 206 26.88 2.43 24.10
C ASP A 206 28.11 1.58 23.78
N HIS A 207 28.71 1.85 22.65
CA HIS A 207 30.07 1.39 22.35
C HIS A 207 30.99 2.46 22.91
N ALA A 208 31.39 2.23 24.17
CA ALA A 208 32.62 2.79 24.67
C ALA A 208 33.81 2.37 23.81
#